data_dc0675e23cd120816e956fbc3f1f1f35
#
_entry.id   dc0675e23cd120816e956fbc3f1f1f35
#
_cell.length_a   1.000
_cell.length_b   1.000
_cell.length_c   1.000
_cell.angle_alpha   90.00
_cell.angle_beta   90.00
_cell.angle_gamma   90.00
#
_symmetry.space_group_name_H-M   'P 1'
#
loop_
_entity.id
_entity.type
_entity.pdbx_description
1 polymer ?
#
loop_
_entity_poly.entity_id
_entity_poly.type
_entity_poly.pdbx_seq_one_letter_code
_entity_poly.pdbx_strand_id
1 'polypeptide(L)'
;MTQITVELGEHSYPILVQPGALELAATYLQEFASNHRLFILTDENVESHLLATLQQAFAGSGVDLIVKSLPAGEVSKSWRQLETVTDWLLAQGIERSDTLVALGGGVIGDLTGFAAAIVKRGCGFVQIPTSLLAQVDSSVGGKTAINSSVGKNLIGSFNQPRFVLIDPLVLNSLPDRELRAGYAEVVKYGLINDANFFAWCEAN
;
A
#
# COMPACT_ATOMS: atom_id res chain seq x y z
N MET A 1 19.14 -0.69 5.09
CA MET A 1 18.39 -0.44 3.84
C MET A 1 18.61 -1.60 2.90
N THR A 2 17.54 -2.22 2.44
CA THR A 2 17.57 -3.31 1.45
C THR A 2 16.64 -2.94 0.31
N GLN A 3 17.09 -3.08 -0.92
CA GLN A 3 16.27 -2.87 -2.10
C GLN A 3 16.18 -4.15 -2.89
N ILE A 4 14.97 -4.50 -3.32
CA ILE A 4 14.66 -5.66 -4.14
C ILE A 4 13.95 -5.14 -5.38
N THR A 5 14.32 -5.60 -6.57
CA THR A 5 13.61 -5.26 -7.80
C THR A 5 12.71 -6.42 -8.21
N VAL A 6 11.44 -6.13 -8.46
CA VAL A 6 10.52 -7.08 -9.08
C VAL A 6 10.67 -6.94 -10.59
N GLU A 7 11.28 -7.95 -11.22
CA GLU A 7 11.62 -7.94 -12.64
C GLU A 7 10.41 -8.34 -13.49
N LEU A 8 9.81 -7.37 -14.18
CA LEU A 8 8.63 -7.53 -15.04
C LEU A 8 8.80 -6.79 -16.39
N GLY A 9 10.04 -6.67 -16.87
CA GLY A 9 10.35 -5.91 -18.07
C GLY A 9 10.04 -4.42 -17.89
N GLU A 10 9.20 -3.86 -18.75
CA GLU A 10 8.82 -2.43 -18.67
C GLU A 10 7.98 -2.08 -17.43
N HIS A 11 7.46 -3.06 -16.75
CA HIS A 11 6.66 -2.90 -15.51
C HIS A 11 7.43 -3.24 -14.25
N SER A 12 8.75 -3.39 -14.34
CA SER A 12 9.61 -3.63 -13.17
C SER A 12 9.53 -2.48 -12.17
N TYR A 13 9.57 -2.79 -10.88
CA TYR A 13 9.51 -1.77 -9.83
C TYR A 13 10.36 -2.16 -8.62
N PRO A 14 10.90 -1.18 -7.90
CA PRO A 14 11.65 -1.44 -6.69
C PRO A 14 10.75 -1.58 -5.46
N ILE A 15 11.18 -2.45 -4.54
CA ILE A 15 10.72 -2.55 -3.17
C ILE A 15 11.87 -2.11 -2.28
N LEU A 16 11.66 -1.08 -1.48
CA LEU A 16 12.63 -0.59 -0.50
C LEU A 16 12.19 -1.02 0.90
N VAL A 17 13.05 -1.71 1.62
CA VAL A 17 12.85 -2.07 3.04
C VAL A 17 13.85 -1.31 3.90
N GLN A 18 13.34 -0.41 4.74
CA GLN A 18 14.20 0.41 5.60
C GLN A 18 13.45 0.83 6.86
N PRO A 19 13.97 0.51 8.07
CA PRO A 19 13.45 1.09 9.31
C PRO A 19 13.52 2.61 9.28
N GLY A 20 12.42 3.29 9.65
CA GLY A 20 12.30 4.75 9.60
C GLY A 20 12.06 5.34 8.20
N ALA A 21 11.75 4.50 7.21
CA ALA A 21 11.51 4.96 5.84
C ALA A 21 10.30 5.90 5.70
N LEU A 22 9.29 5.76 6.59
CA LEU A 22 8.12 6.63 6.58
C LEU A 22 8.50 8.10 6.89
N GLU A 23 9.43 8.32 7.80
CA GLU A 23 9.96 9.65 8.15
C GLU A 23 10.77 10.28 7.00
N LEU A 24 11.25 9.45 6.08
CA LEU A 24 12.03 9.83 4.90
C LEU A 24 11.22 9.74 3.59
N ALA A 25 9.89 9.58 3.69
CA ALA A 25 9.05 9.27 2.53
C ALA A 25 9.17 10.29 1.39
N ALA A 26 9.36 11.57 1.68
CA ALA A 26 9.56 12.59 0.64
C ALA A 26 10.79 12.29 -0.22
N THR A 27 11.89 11.80 0.37
CA THR A 27 13.12 11.45 -0.37
C THR A 27 12.86 10.39 -1.45
N TYR A 28 11.94 9.46 -1.18
CA TYR A 28 11.64 8.34 -2.08
C TYR A 28 10.44 8.59 -2.98
N LEU A 29 9.48 9.44 -2.57
CA LEU A 29 8.21 9.57 -3.25
C LEU A 29 8.05 10.87 -4.04
N GLN A 30 8.89 11.88 -3.84
CA GLN A 30 8.77 13.15 -4.56
C GLN A 30 8.90 12.99 -6.09
N GLU A 31 9.63 11.98 -6.57
CA GLU A 31 9.74 11.70 -8.01
C GLU A 31 8.41 11.26 -8.64
N PHE A 32 7.49 10.72 -7.84
CA PHE A 32 6.15 10.31 -8.27
C PHE A 32 5.11 11.44 -8.18
N ALA A 33 5.48 12.60 -7.62
CA ALA A 33 4.61 13.76 -7.44
C ALA A 33 4.59 14.65 -8.70
N SER A 34 4.07 14.15 -9.81
CA SER A 34 4.04 14.81 -11.12
C SER A 34 3.25 16.08 -10.98
N ASN A 35 2.78 16.82 -10.65
CA ASN A 35 2.07 18.09 -10.48
C ASN A 35 2.25 18.66 -9.06
N HIS A 36 3.37 18.37 -8.43
CA HIS A 36 3.67 18.72 -7.04
C HIS A 36 2.59 18.23 -6.05
N ARG A 37 1.96 17.08 -6.32
CA ARG A 37 0.94 16.51 -5.45
C ARG A 37 0.93 14.99 -5.47
N LEU A 38 0.48 14.40 -4.36
CA LEU A 38 0.22 12.96 -4.21
C LEU A 38 -1.17 12.77 -3.59
N PHE A 39 -1.90 11.76 -4.08
CA PHE A 39 -3.22 11.40 -3.56
C PHE A 39 -3.08 10.23 -2.59
N ILE A 40 -3.28 10.49 -1.31
CA ILE A 40 -3.08 9.50 -0.24
C ILE A 40 -4.42 8.86 0.11
N LEU A 41 -4.53 7.54 -0.05
CA LEU A 41 -5.62 6.76 0.50
C LEU A 41 -5.14 6.04 1.76
N THR A 42 -5.92 6.13 2.83
CA THR A 42 -5.63 5.49 4.11
C THR A 42 -6.94 5.06 4.79
N ASP A 43 -6.86 4.44 5.93
CA ASP A 43 -8.02 4.17 6.80
C ASP A 43 -7.89 4.87 8.15
N GLU A 44 -9.02 4.95 8.88
CA GLU A 44 -9.12 5.68 10.16
C GLU A 44 -8.08 5.23 11.20
N ASN A 45 -7.73 3.93 11.23
CA ASN A 45 -6.75 3.41 12.18
C ASN A 45 -5.33 3.87 11.79
N VAL A 46 -4.96 3.70 10.52
CA VAL A 46 -3.65 4.08 10.02
C VAL A 46 -3.47 5.60 10.02
N GLU A 47 -4.52 6.35 9.68
CA GLU A 47 -4.54 7.82 9.78
C GLU A 47 -4.13 8.29 11.18
N SER A 48 -4.76 7.74 12.22
CA SER A 48 -4.52 8.15 13.60
C SER A 48 -3.10 7.90 14.11
N HIS A 49 -2.38 6.93 13.52
CA HIS A 49 -1.04 6.53 13.97
C HIS A 49 0.08 7.02 13.07
N LEU A 50 -0.13 7.08 11.75
CA LEU A 50 0.97 7.20 10.79
C LEU A 50 0.86 8.40 9.84
N LEU A 51 -0.34 8.96 9.63
CA LEU A 51 -0.51 10.05 8.66
C LEU A 51 0.29 11.30 9.04
N ALA A 52 0.34 11.65 10.32
CA ALA A 52 1.10 12.81 10.78
C ALA A 52 2.61 12.68 10.47
N THR A 53 3.16 11.48 10.61
CA THR A 53 4.57 11.18 10.26
C THR A 53 4.82 11.36 8.76
N LEU A 54 3.91 10.83 7.92
CA LEU A 54 4.00 11.04 6.48
C LEU A 54 3.92 12.52 6.11
N GLN A 55 2.97 13.27 6.67
CA GLN A 55 2.82 14.71 6.42
C GLN A 55 4.08 15.49 6.84
N GLN A 56 4.66 15.15 7.99
CA GLN A 56 5.90 15.76 8.46
C GLN A 56 7.08 15.48 7.53
N ALA A 57 7.17 14.28 6.96
CA ALA A 57 8.20 13.92 6.00
C ALA A 57 8.15 14.79 4.74
N PHE A 58 6.96 15.27 4.35
CA PHE A 58 6.78 16.16 3.21
C PHE A 58 6.79 17.66 3.56
N ALA A 59 6.94 18.02 4.84
CA ALA A 59 6.99 19.43 5.24
C ALA A 59 8.15 20.16 4.54
N GLY A 60 7.82 21.24 3.81
CA GLY A 60 8.78 22.02 3.04
C GLY A 60 9.28 21.38 1.73
N SER A 61 8.78 20.23 1.32
CA SER A 61 9.15 19.57 0.06
C SER A 61 8.55 20.25 -1.19
N GLY A 62 7.53 21.08 -1.02
CA GLY A 62 6.76 21.65 -2.14
C GLY A 62 5.77 20.65 -2.78
N VAL A 63 5.52 19.54 -2.15
CA VAL A 63 4.54 18.52 -2.60
C VAL A 63 3.31 18.56 -1.68
N ASP A 64 2.14 18.71 -2.26
CA ASP A 64 0.86 18.67 -1.56
C ASP A 64 0.38 17.22 -1.39
N LEU A 65 0.00 16.85 -0.16
CA LEU A 65 -0.63 15.57 0.14
C LEU A 65 -2.15 15.76 0.23
N ILE A 66 -2.88 15.21 -0.75
CA ILE A 66 -4.34 15.23 -0.81
C ILE A 66 -4.85 13.92 -0.23
N VAL A 67 -5.41 13.96 0.98
CA VAL A 67 -5.70 12.77 1.78
C VAL A 67 -7.18 12.40 1.75
N LYS A 68 -7.46 11.11 1.62
CA LYS A 68 -8.77 10.49 1.82
C LYS A 68 -8.66 9.36 2.81
N SER A 69 -9.32 9.49 3.93
CA SER A 69 -9.50 8.42 4.92
C SER A 69 -10.78 7.64 4.65
N LEU A 70 -10.72 6.34 4.88
CA LEU A 70 -11.81 5.38 4.68
C LEU A 70 -12.10 4.64 5.99
N PRO A 71 -13.30 4.06 6.15
CA PRO A 71 -13.56 3.17 7.27
C PRO A 71 -12.55 2.02 7.31
N ALA A 72 -12.05 1.69 8.50
CA ALA A 72 -11.09 0.61 8.66
C ALA A 72 -11.74 -0.78 8.41
N GLY A 73 -10.94 -1.73 7.91
CA GLY A 73 -11.29 -3.13 7.74
C GLY A 73 -11.91 -3.49 6.40
N GLU A 74 -12.23 -4.78 6.25
CA GLU A 74 -12.63 -5.44 4.99
C GLU A 74 -13.89 -4.82 4.35
N VAL A 75 -14.73 -4.15 5.11
CA VAL A 75 -15.93 -3.44 4.61
C VAL A 75 -15.60 -2.38 3.56
N SER A 76 -14.40 -1.85 3.58
CA SER A 76 -13.92 -0.87 2.61
C SER A 76 -13.55 -1.47 1.25
N LYS A 77 -13.36 -2.79 1.13
CA LYS A 77 -13.17 -3.47 -0.16
C LYS A 77 -14.50 -3.72 -0.86
N SER A 78 -15.19 -2.68 -1.28
CA SER A 78 -16.55 -2.76 -1.84
C SER A 78 -16.76 -1.81 -3.03
N TRP A 79 -17.75 -2.10 -3.87
CA TRP A 79 -18.17 -1.19 -4.96
C TRP A 79 -18.47 0.21 -4.45
N ARG A 80 -19.16 0.32 -3.32
CA ARG A 80 -19.53 1.61 -2.73
C ARG A 80 -18.29 2.45 -2.38
N GLN A 81 -17.26 1.83 -1.79
CA GLN A 81 -16.05 2.57 -1.45
C GLN A 81 -15.19 2.87 -2.69
N LEU A 82 -15.17 1.97 -3.67
CA LEU A 82 -14.50 2.24 -4.94
C LEU A 82 -15.15 3.43 -5.66
N GLU A 83 -16.48 3.49 -5.72
CA GLU A 83 -17.22 4.65 -6.25
C GLU A 83 -16.86 5.93 -5.48
N THR A 84 -16.95 5.89 -4.14
CA THR A 84 -16.60 7.04 -3.28
C THR A 84 -15.17 7.53 -3.53
N VAL A 85 -14.21 6.63 -3.69
CA VAL A 85 -12.81 6.96 -3.95
C VAL A 85 -12.64 7.57 -5.34
N THR A 86 -13.21 6.93 -6.36
CA THR A 86 -13.07 7.42 -7.74
C THR A 86 -13.74 8.78 -7.95
N ASP A 87 -14.91 9.00 -7.37
CA ASP A 87 -15.60 10.30 -7.43
C ASP A 87 -14.82 11.39 -6.69
N TRP A 88 -14.26 11.07 -5.51
CA TRP A 88 -13.40 11.99 -4.79
C TRP A 88 -12.15 12.35 -5.61
N LEU A 89 -11.47 11.37 -6.21
CA LEU A 89 -10.30 11.62 -7.06
C LEU A 89 -10.64 12.55 -8.23
N LEU A 90 -11.77 12.31 -8.89
CA LEU A 90 -12.25 13.16 -9.99
C LEU A 90 -12.60 14.58 -9.51
N ALA A 91 -13.24 14.72 -8.36
CA ALA A 91 -13.56 16.02 -7.76
C ALA A 91 -12.31 16.81 -7.36
N GLN A 92 -11.22 16.11 -6.96
CA GLN A 92 -9.92 16.74 -6.70
C GLN A 92 -9.11 17.01 -7.99
N GLY A 93 -9.66 16.75 -9.14
CA GLY A 93 -9.03 17.03 -10.44
C GLY A 93 -7.85 16.14 -10.75
N ILE A 94 -7.89 14.84 -10.37
CA ILE A 94 -6.81 13.90 -10.67
C ILE A 94 -6.55 13.81 -12.19
N GLU A 95 -5.28 13.75 -12.58
CA GLU A 95 -4.82 13.56 -13.94
C GLU A 95 -4.10 12.20 -14.10
N ARG A 96 -3.92 11.74 -15.35
CA ARG A 96 -3.25 10.45 -15.63
C ARG A 96 -1.80 10.39 -15.16
N SER A 97 -1.13 11.52 -15.11
CA SER A 97 0.24 11.65 -14.62
C SER A 97 0.36 11.64 -13.10
N ASP A 98 -0.73 11.87 -12.39
CA ASP A 98 -0.72 11.84 -10.92
C ASP A 98 -0.53 10.43 -10.39
N THR A 99 -0.15 10.34 -9.12
CA THR A 99 0.09 9.08 -8.44
C THR A 99 -0.75 8.96 -7.17
N LEU A 100 -1.40 7.81 -7.02
CA LEU A 100 -2.06 7.41 -5.79
C LEU A 100 -1.04 6.74 -4.86
N VAL A 101 -1.13 7.02 -3.57
CA VAL A 101 -0.33 6.37 -2.53
C VAL A 101 -1.27 5.63 -1.60
N ALA A 102 -1.10 4.32 -1.50
CA ALA A 102 -1.79 3.48 -0.53
C ALA A 102 -0.98 3.47 0.78
N LEU A 103 -1.40 4.23 1.77
CA LEU A 103 -0.86 4.16 3.13
C LEU A 103 -1.77 3.27 3.97
N GLY A 104 -1.48 1.97 4.07
CA GLY A 104 -2.38 1.05 4.76
C GLY A 104 -2.05 -0.43 4.63
N GLY A 105 -2.89 -1.27 5.20
CA GLY A 105 -2.84 -2.72 5.02
C GLY A 105 -3.34 -3.16 3.64
N GLY A 106 -3.49 -4.48 3.44
CA GLY A 106 -3.91 -5.06 2.16
C GLY A 106 -5.26 -4.55 1.63
N VAL A 107 -6.19 -4.17 2.52
CA VAL A 107 -7.49 -3.58 2.12
C VAL A 107 -7.29 -2.26 1.37
N ILE A 108 -6.47 -1.38 1.93
CA ILE A 108 -6.18 -0.07 1.33
C ILE A 108 -5.31 -0.25 0.08
N GLY A 109 -4.33 -1.15 0.10
CA GLY A 109 -3.50 -1.47 -1.06
C GLY A 109 -4.33 -1.94 -2.26
N ASP A 110 -5.21 -2.92 -2.04
CA ASP A 110 -6.06 -3.48 -3.08
C ASP A 110 -7.05 -2.46 -3.66
N LEU A 111 -7.73 -1.71 -2.79
CA LEU A 111 -8.70 -0.70 -3.22
C LEU A 111 -8.01 0.45 -3.98
N THR A 112 -6.86 0.92 -3.48
CA THR A 112 -6.09 1.99 -4.13
C THR A 112 -5.57 1.56 -5.49
N GLY A 113 -4.98 0.37 -5.56
CA GLY A 113 -4.45 -0.15 -6.82
C GLY A 113 -5.54 -0.39 -7.85
N PHE A 114 -6.73 -0.86 -7.45
CA PHE A 114 -7.84 -1.02 -8.36
C PHE A 114 -8.45 0.34 -8.79
N ALA A 115 -8.60 1.29 -7.89
CA ALA A 115 -9.00 2.66 -8.23
C ALA A 115 -8.02 3.30 -9.23
N ALA A 116 -6.71 3.15 -8.99
CA ALA A 116 -5.67 3.64 -9.89
C ALA A 116 -5.75 3.02 -11.30
N ALA A 117 -6.07 1.72 -11.38
CA ALA A 117 -6.21 1.04 -12.67
C ALA A 117 -7.35 1.59 -13.54
N ILE A 118 -8.43 2.09 -12.93
CA ILE A 118 -9.65 2.49 -13.65
C ILE A 118 -9.85 3.99 -13.79
N VAL A 119 -9.45 4.80 -12.78
CA VAL A 119 -9.60 6.25 -12.84
C VAL A 119 -8.79 6.84 -14.00
N LYS A 120 -9.38 7.74 -14.80
CA LYS A 120 -8.73 8.31 -16.01
C LYS A 120 -8.18 7.25 -16.99
N ARG A 121 -8.67 6.02 -16.93
CA ARG A 121 -8.18 4.82 -17.67
C ARG A 121 -6.76 4.42 -17.30
N GLY A 122 -6.40 4.64 -16.06
CA GLY A 122 -5.12 4.28 -15.46
C GLY A 122 -4.27 5.47 -15.08
N CYS A 123 -3.82 5.50 -13.82
CA CYS A 123 -2.77 6.37 -13.28
C CYS A 123 -1.79 5.52 -12.45
N GLY A 124 -0.67 6.10 -12.05
CA GLY A 124 0.30 5.39 -11.24
C GLY A 124 -0.18 5.18 -9.80
N PHE A 125 0.36 4.15 -9.14
CA PHE A 125 0.20 4.04 -7.71
C PHE A 125 1.48 3.52 -7.03
N VAL A 126 1.60 3.83 -5.74
CA VAL A 126 2.70 3.46 -4.84
C VAL A 126 2.09 2.85 -3.59
N GLN A 127 2.77 1.90 -2.98
CA GLN A 127 2.33 1.28 -1.72
C GLN A 127 3.27 1.61 -0.57
N ILE A 128 2.68 1.96 0.57
CA ILE A 128 3.34 2.04 1.88
C ILE A 128 2.56 1.07 2.80
N PRO A 129 2.93 -0.24 2.79
CA PRO A 129 2.21 -1.25 3.54
C PRO A 129 2.44 -1.10 5.04
N THR A 130 1.35 -1.07 5.82
CA THR A 130 1.38 -0.79 7.26
C THR A 130 0.99 -1.99 8.12
N SER A 131 0.64 -3.13 7.53
CA SER A 131 0.44 -4.39 8.24
C SER A 131 1.49 -5.41 7.82
N LEU A 132 1.82 -6.37 8.70
CA LEU A 132 2.80 -7.40 8.39
C LEU A 132 2.39 -8.20 7.13
N LEU A 133 1.13 -8.62 7.03
CA LEU A 133 0.63 -9.32 5.84
C LEU A 133 0.83 -8.51 4.56
N ALA A 134 0.63 -7.19 4.62
CA ALA A 134 0.85 -6.35 3.45
C ALA A 134 2.33 -6.18 3.12
N GLN A 135 3.20 -6.12 4.13
CA GLN A 135 4.65 -6.01 3.92
C GLN A 135 5.26 -7.26 3.30
N VAL A 136 4.76 -8.45 3.67
CA VAL A 136 5.37 -9.72 3.23
C VAL A 136 4.67 -10.37 2.04
N ASP A 137 3.44 -9.97 1.71
CA ASP A 137 2.65 -10.62 0.66
C ASP A 137 1.85 -9.64 -0.20
N SER A 138 0.77 -9.01 0.34
CA SER A 138 -0.24 -8.40 -0.51
C SER A 138 0.20 -7.14 -1.25
N SER A 139 1.30 -6.50 -0.88
CA SER A 139 1.87 -5.36 -1.63
C SER A 139 2.65 -5.77 -2.89
N VAL A 140 2.82 -7.07 -3.14
CA VAL A 140 3.61 -7.62 -4.25
C VAL A 140 2.71 -8.43 -5.19
N GLY A 141 3.01 -8.39 -6.49
CA GLY A 141 2.32 -9.18 -7.50
C GLY A 141 1.16 -8.48 -8.20
N GLY A 142 0.84 -7.23 -7.84
CA GLY A 142 -0.11 -6.38 -8.56
C GLY A 142 -1.55 -6.85 -8.53
N LYS A 143 -1.92 -7.81 -7.70
CA LYS A 143 -3.32 -8.22 -7.51
C LYS A 143 -4.04 -7.13 -6.75
N THR A 144 -4.98 -6.46 -7.39
CA THR A 144 -5.79 -5.40 -6.78
C THR A 144 -7.26 -5.71 -6.99
N ALA A 145 -8.06 -5.64 -5.93
CA ALA A 145 -9.43 -6.15 -6.00
C ALA A 145 -10.35 -5.53 -4.95
N ILE A 146 -11.64 -5.69 -5.20
CA ILE A 146 -12.72 -5.50 -4.24
C ILE A 146 -13.52 -6.79 -4.08
N ASN A 147 -14.35 -6.82 -3.05
CA ASN A 147 -15.27 -7.93 -2.78
C ASN A 147 -16.60 -7.74 -3.50
N SER A 148 -17.25 -8.85 -3.76
CA SER A 148 -18.60 -8.90 -4.29
C SER A 148 -19.55 -9.62 -3.31
N SER A 149 -20.84 -9.64 -3.62
CA SER A 149 -21.82 -10.37 -2.82
C SER A 149 -21.61 -11.89 -2.82
N VAL A 150 -20.87 -12.43 -3.79
CA VAL A 150 -20.63 -13.86 -3.95
C VAL A 150 -19.25 -14.33 -3.48
N GLY A 151 -18.35 -13.40 -3.17
CA GLY A 151 -17.02 -13.77 -2.65
C GLY A 151 -16.03 -12.61 -2.59
N LYS A 152 -14.92 -12.88 -1.91
CA LYS A 152 -13.80 -11.92 -1.77
C LYS A 152 -12.92 -11.92 -3.01
N ASN A 153 -12.38 -10.73 -3.34
CA ASN A 153 -11.34 -10.52 -4.37
C ASN A 153 -11.71 -11.02 -5.78
N LEU A 154 -13.00 -11.07 -6.11
CA LEU A 154 -13.46 -11.59 -7.41
C LEU A 154 -13.52 -10.51 -8.49
N ILE A 155 -13.37 -9.25 -8.14
CA ILE A 155 -13.46 -8.12 -9.04
C ILE A 155 -12.22 -7.25 -8.84
N GLY A 156 -11.45 -7.04 -9.90
CA GLY A 156 -10.21 -6.29 -9.78
C GLY A 156 -9.41 -6.24 -11.07
N SER A 157 -8.16 -5.90 -10.94
CA SER A 157 -7.20 -5.82 -12.03
C SER A 157 -5.81 -6.30 -11.57
N PHE A 158 -4.98 -6.70 -12.53
CA PHE A 158 -3.55 -6.79 -12.32
C PHE A 158 -2.95 -5.40 -12.59
N ASN A 159 -2.56 -4.69 -11.54
CA ASN A 159 -1.98 -3.37 -11.62
C ASN A 159 -0.72 -3.32 -10.74
N GLN A 160 0.45 -3.29 -11.36
CA GLN A 160 1.72 -3.26 -10.61
C GLN A 160 1.96 -1.87 -10.02
N PRO A 161 2.41 -1.77 -8.77
CA PRO A 161 2.83 -0.50 -8.19
C PRO A 161 4.09 0.01 -8.90
N ARG A 162 4.30 1.32 -8.90
CA ARG A 162 5.56 1.92 -9.36
C ARG A 162 6.67 1.79 -8.33
N PHE A 163 6.30 1.67 -7.06
CA PHE A 163 7.21 1.61 -5.92
C PHE A 163 6.51 1.01 -4.72
N VAL A 164 7.24 0.27 -3.88
CA VAL A 164 6.76 -0.19 -2.57
C VAL A 164 7.76 0.26 -1.50
N LEU A 165 7.31 1.07 -0.54
CA LEU A 165 8.10 1.57 0.57
C LEU A 165 7.71 0.83 1.85
N ILE A 166 8.58 -0.04 2.32
CA ILE A 166 8.37 -0.85 3.53
C ILE A 166 9.18 -0.28 4.68
N ASP A 167 8.48 0.18 5.70
CA ASP A 167 9.05 0.55 6.98
C ASP A 167 8.63 -0.46 8.06
N PRO A 168 9.53 -1.33 8.55
CA PRO A 168 9.18 -2.27 9.60
C PRO A 168 8.76 -1.61 10.92
N LEU A 169 9.17 -0.36 11.20
CA LEU A 169 8.84 0.32 12.45
C LEU A 169 7.35 0.70 12.55
N VAL A 170 6.64 0.82 11.42
CA VAL A 170 5.19 1.09 11.44
C VAL A 170 4.40 -0.05 12.10
N LEU A 171 4.97 -1.26 12.14
CA LEU A 171 4.35 -2.42 12.80
C LEU A 171 4.25 -2.25 14.32
N ASN A 172 4.99 -1.32 14.93
CA ASN A 172 4.86 -1.02 16.37
C ASN A 172 3.46 -0.51 16.75
N SER A 173 2.69 0.03 15.79
CA SER A 173 1.31 0.45 16.00
C SER A 173 0.27 -0.63 15.63
N LEU A 174 0.73 -1.76 15.07
CA LEU A 174 -0.16 -2.81 14.61
C LEU A 174 -0.64 -3.66 15.81
N PRO A 175 -1.97 -3.92 15.95
CA PRO A 175 -2.45 -4.82 17.00
C PRO A 175 -1.88 -6.23 16.88
N ASP A 176 -1.61 -6.88 18.00
CA ASP A 176 -1.04 -8.25 18.07
C ASP A 176 -1.80 -9.26 17.21
N ARG A 177 -3.12 -9.15 17.12
CA ARG A 177 -3.94 -10.03 16.31
C ARG A 177 -3.56 -9.93 14.83
N GLU A 178 -3.39 -8.72 14.33
CA GLU A 178 -3.03 -8.45 12.93
C GLU A 178 -1.56 -8.83 12.65
N LEU A 179 -0.68 -8.62 13.64
CA LEU A 179 0.70 -9.08 13.56
C LEU A 179 0.76 -10.61 13.41
N ARG A 180 0.04 -11.34 14.27
CA ARG A 180 -0.04 -12.82 14.20
C ARG A 180 -0.65 -13.32 12.90
N ALA A 181 -1.67 -12.63 12.38
CA ALA A 181 -2.27 -12.97 11.10
C ALA A 181 -1.25 -12.86 9.94
N GLY A 182 -0.43 -11.79 9.93
CA GLY A 182 0.64 -11.64 8.95
C GLY A 182 1.79 -12.64 9.16
N TYR A 183 2.09 -13.01 10.41
CA TYR A 183 3.13 -13.98 10.72
C TYR A 183 2.82 -15.38 10.16
N ALA A 184 1.55 -15.75 10.05
CA ALA A 184 1.15 -16.99 9.39
C ALA A 184 1.65 -17.08 7.93
N GLU A 185 1.68 -15.95 7.23
CA GLU A 185 2.22 -15.88 5.86
C GLU A 185 3.75 -16.02 5.86
N VAL A 186 4.44 -15.44 6.85
CA VAL A 186 5.90 -15.62 7.02
C VAL A 186 6.25 -17.09 7.22
N VAL A 187 5.52 -17.78 8.11
CA VAL A 187 5.71 -19.23 8.36
C VAL A 187 5.42 -20.05 7.11
N LYS A 188 4.39 -19.67 6.33
CA LYS A 188 4.04 -20.32 5.06
C LYS A 188 5.26 -20.40 4.11
N TYR A 189 6.04 -19.34 3.99
CA TYR A 189 7.22 -19.34 3.13
C TYR A 189 8.26 -20.39 3.56
N GLY A 190 8.51 -20.53 4.86
CA GLY A 190 9.36 -21.58 5.39
C GLY A 190 8.82 -22.98 5.07
N LEU A 191 7.53 -23.21 5.29
CA LEU A 191 6.89 -24.51 5.04
C LEU A 191 6.90 -24.92 3.56
N ILE A 192 6.80 -23.98 2.64
CA ILE A 192 6.74 -24.27 1.21
C ILE A 192 8.12 -24.63 0.66
N ASN A 193 9.18 -23.89 1.02
CA ASN A 193 10.42 -23.96 0.25
C ASN A 193 11.70 -23.79 1.06
N ASP A 194 11.68 -23.45 2.35
CA ASP A 194 12.89 -23.18 3.12
C ASP A 194 12.80 -23.72 4.55
N ALA A 195 13.27 -24.97 4.72
CA ALA A 195 13.27 -25.65 6.01
C ALA A 195 14.15 -24.94 7.07
N ASN A 196 15.23 -24.25 6.67
CA ASN A 196 16.07 -23.51 7.59
C ASN A 196 15.36 -22.24 8.09
N PHE A 197 14.66 -21.54 7.18
CA PHE A 197 13.85 -20.41 7.55
C PHE A 197 12.66 -20.84 8.45
N PHE A 198 12.05 -21.98 8.16
CA PHE A 198 11.01 -22.53 9.04
C PHE A 198 11.52 -22.81 10.44
N ALA A 199 12.68 -23.48 10.57
CA ALA A 199 13.31 -23.73 11.88
C ALA A 199 13.67 -22.43 12.62
N TRP A 200 14.07 -21.40 11.87
CA TRP A 200 14.28 -20.07 12.45
C TRP A 200 12.98 -19.48 13.00
N CYS A 201 11.86 -19.58 12.26
CA CYS A 201 10.53 -19.12 12.71
C CYS A 201 10.05 -19.85 13.98
N GLU A 202 10.39 -21.15 14.15
CA GLU A 202 10.05 -21.91 15.36
C GLU A 202 10.84 -21.45 16.60
N ALA A 203 12.05 -20.93 16.39
CA ALA A 203 12.96 -20.53 17.45
C ALA A 203 12.81 -19.06 17.88
N ASN A 204 12.14 -18.20 17.09
CA ASN A 204 12.02 -16.76 17.28
C ASN A 204 10.57 -16.29 17.21
#